data_5418bc459a97847de0eac4bda7983299
#
_entry.id   5418bc459a97847de0eac4bda7983299
#
_cell.length_a   1.000
_cell.length_b   1.000
_cell.length_c   1.000
_cell.angle_alpha   90.00
_cell.angle_beta   90.00
_cell.angle_gamma   90.00
#
_symmetry.space_group_name_H-M   'P 1'
#
loop_
_entity.id
_entity.type
_entity.pdbx_description
1 polymer ?
#
loop_
_entity_poly.entity_id
_entity_poly.type
_entity_poly.pdbx_seq_one_letter_code
_entity_poly.pdbx_strand_id
1 'polypeptide(L)'
;MATLFLRRSFFHAQIVILSPRRLALLAMLTAASIVLSRLCVIYLTPTLRVEFGNLPIFLAGLFLGPASGVIVGGLADVLGATLSGVVYCPPLTLAAMFIGLLAGLLRRWVLAKPSFWKSWSLTLLADVLAKMLWTTYWLTVLYGTAFLPLLAVRVPLYLVVSLVEGFVVFRLVKSGAFRRFCQLQPLPQTVPSTSK
;
A
#
# COMPACT_ATOMS: atom_id res chain seq x y z
N MET A 1 -20.49 -9.77 22.63
CA MET A 1 -19.26 -9.03 23.06
C MET A 1 -18.32 -8.72 21.89
N ALA A 2 -18.10 -9.60 20.93
CA ALA A 2 -17.20 -9.35 19.78
C ALA A 2 -17.61 -8.17 18.87
N THR A 3 -18.90 -7.98 18.64
CA THR A 3 -19.44 -6.90 17.81
C THR A 3 -19.25 -5.50 18.38
N LEU A 4 -19.29 -5.35 19.70
CA LEU A 4 -19.03 -4.09 20.40
C LEU A 4 -17.54 -3.69 20.37
N PHE A 5 -16.65 -4.67 20.38
CA PHE A 5 -15.21 -4.45 20.31
C PHE A 5 -14.77 -3.99 18.90
N LEU A 6 -15.36 -4.57 17.86
CA LEU A 6 -15.13 -4.14 16.47
C LEU A 6 -15.65 -2.73 16.22
N ARG A 7 -16.84 -2.40 16.73
CA ARG A 7 -17.45 -1.07 16.57
C ARG A 7 -16.62 0.04 17.28
N ARG A 8 -16.06 -0.23 18.46
CA ARG A 8 -15.19 0.72 19.18
C ARG A 8 -13.86 0.92 18.47
N SER A 9 -13.26 -0.13 17.90
CA SER A 9 -12.03 -0.03 17.11
C SER A 9 -12.22 0.77 15.82
N PHE A 10 -13.36 0.61 15.14
CA PHE A 10 -13.68 1.40 13.94
C PHE A 10 -13.93 2.87 14.25
N PHE A 11 -14.61 3.18 15.35
CA PHE A 11 -14.91 4.57 15.74
C PHE A 11 -13.65 5.33 16.19
N HIS A 12 -12.72 4.68 16.91
CA HIS A 12 -11.43 5.27 17.26
C HIS A 12 -10.53 5.47 16.04
N ALA A 13 -10.62 4.59 15.04
CA ALA A 13 -9.89 4.76 13.79
C ALA A 13 -10.35 6.01 13.00
N GLN A 14 -11.63 6.34 13.04
CA GLN A 14 -12.17 7.51 12.33
C GLN A 14 -11.75 8.84 12.97
N ILE A 15 -11.77 8.95 14.29
CA ILE A 15 -11.37 10.20 14.98
C ILE A 15 -9.87 10.47 14.80
N VAL A 16 -9.08 9.44 14.68
CA VAL A 16 -7.62 9.52 14.49
C VAL A 16 -7.24 9.93 13.06
N ILE A 17 -8.09 9.72 12.05
CA ILE A 17 -7.87 10.17 10.66
C ILE A 17 -8.00 11.70 10.54
N LEU A 18 -8.74 12.34 11.42
CA LEU A 18 -9.08 13.77 11.37
C LEU A 18 -8.03 14.71 11.99
N SER A 19 -6.90 14.21 12.50
CA SER A 19 -5.87 15.13 12.97
C SER A 19 -5.16 15.80 11.79
N PRO A 20 -4.98 17.14 11.80
CA PRO A 20 -4.39 17.88 10.67
C PRO A 20 -3.00 17.37 10.28
N ARG A 21 -2.22 16.89 11.25
CA ARG A 21 -0.91 16.28 11.00
C ARG A 21 -0.98 14.98 10.20
N ARG A 22 -1.96 14.12 10.49
CA ARG A 22 -2.17 12.88 9.71
C ARG A 22 -2.68 13.18 8.31
N LEU A 23 -3.57 14.14 8.17
CA LEU A 23 -4.06 14.57 6.87
C LEU A 23 -2.90 15.08 5.99
N ALA A 24 -2.00 15.87 6.56
CA ALA A 24 -0.80 16.33 5.86
C ALA A 24 0.12 15.16 5.45
N LEU A 25 0.32 14.16 6.32
CA LEU A 25 1.09 12.96 5.99
C LEU A 25 0.43 12.11 4.88
N LEU A 26 -0.89 11.96 4.93
CA LEU A 26 -1.64 11.26 3.89
C LEU A 26 -1.50 11.98 2.54
N ALA A 27 -1.66 13.30 2.54
CA ALA A 27 -1.49 14.13 1.34
C ALA A 27 -0.06 14.04 0.78
N MET A 28 0.96 14.12 1.65
CA MET A 28 2.36 13.98 1.26
C MET A 28 2.66 12.59 0.66
N LEU A 29 2.17 11.51 1.29
CA LEU A 29 2.37 10.16 0.77
C LEU A 29 1.60 9.92 -0.53
N THR A 30 0.40 10.49 -0.67
CA THR A 30 -0.35 10.45 -1.93
C THR A 30 0.41 11.17 -3.04
N ALA A 31 0.89 12.38 -2.78
CA ALA A 31 1.70 13.13 -3.74
C ALA A 31 2.99 12.39 -4.12
N ALA A 32 3.70 11.83 -3.14
CA ALA A 32 4.88 11.01 -3.38
C ALA A 32 4.56 9.76 -4.24
N SER A 33 3.43 9.11 -4.00
CA SER A 33 2.98 7.96 -4.80
C SER A 33 2.73 8.37 -6.27
N ILE A 34 2.04 9.49 -6.49
CA ILE A 34 1.78 10.02 -7.85
C ILE A 34 3.11 10.35 -8.53
N VAL A 35 4.02 11.05 -7.86
CA VAL A 35 5.34 11.41 -8.40
C VAL A 35 6.14 10.17 -8.79
N LEU A 36 6.25 9.18 -7.87
CA LEU A 36 6.99 7.96 -8.16
C LEU A 36 6.34 7.11 -9.26
N SER A 37 5.01 7.07 -9.33
CA SER A 37 4.30 6.32 -10.36
C SER A 37 4.36 6.98 -11.74
N ARG A 38 4.75 8.25 -11.84
CA ARG A 38 4.81 9.00 -13.11
C ARG A 38 6.22 9.35 -13.56
N LEU A 39 7.11 9.72 -12.63
CA LEU A 39 8.49 10.09 -12.95
C LEU A 39 9.45 8.90 -12.93
N CYS A 40 9.18 7.87 -12.11
CA CYS A 40 10.03 6.68 -11.99
C CYS A 40 9.38 5.46 -12.67
N VAL A 41 8.81 5.65 -13.85
CA VAL A 41 8.23 4.57 -14.66
C VAL A 41 9.21 4.12 -15.72
N ILE A 42 9.47 2.82 -15.78
CA ILE A 42 10.24 2.18 -16.83
C ILE A 42 9.26 1.38 -17.71
N TYR A 43 9.05 1.82 -18.94
CA TYR A 43 8.23 1.10 -19.91
C TYR A 43 9.09 0.03 -20.61
N LEU A 44 8.79 -1.24 -20.35
CA LEU A 44 9.45 -2.37 -21.02
C LEU A 44 8.69 -2.73 -22.31
N THR A 45 7.37 -2.64 -22.26
CA THR A 45 6.46 -2.80 -23.41
C THR A 45 5.25 -1.88 -23.22
N PRO A 46 4.42 -1.66 -24.27
CA PRO A 46 3.20 -0.86 -24.13
C PRO A 46 2.25 -1.33 -23.01
N THR A 47 2.28 -2.63 -22.70
CA THR A 47 1.44 -3.25 -21.66
C THR A 47 2.18 -3.56 -20.35
N LEU A 48 3.52 -3.43 -20.34
CA LEU A 48 4.38 -3.75 -19.19
C LEU A 48 5.14 -2.51 -18.74
N ARG A 49 4.76 -2.01 -17.59
CA ARG A 49 5.43 -0.90 -16.91
C ARG A 49 5.88 -1.30 -15.52
N VAL A 50 7.07 -0.91 -15.16
CA VAL A 50 7.60 -0.98 -13.79
C VAL A 50 7.41 0.38 -13.16
N GLU A 51 6.71 0.42 -12.04
CA GLU A 51 6.45 1.65 -11.30
C GLU A 51 6.70 1.43 -9.80
N PHE A 52 7.24 2.42 -9.14
CA PHE A 52 7.52 2.39 -7.70
C PHE A 52 6.49 3.18 -6.88
N GLY A 53 5.36 3.54 -7.46
CA GLY A 53 4.28 4.28 -6.81
C GLY A 53 3.65 3.57 -5.62
N ASN A 54 3.83 2.25 -5.50
CA ASN A 54 3.32 1.49 -4.36
C ASN A 54 4.11 1.71 -3.06
N LEU A 55 5.38 2.13 -3.13
CA LEU A 55 6.20 2.33 -1.92
C LEU A 55 5.54 3.27 -0.91
N PRO A 56 5.06 4.47 -1.26
CA PRO A 56 4.34 5.32 -0.31
C PRO A 56 3.01 4.71 0.18
N ILE A 57 2.35 3.89 -0.64
CA ILE A 57 1.11 3.18 -0.25
C ILE A 57 1.43 2.13 0.82
N PHE A 58 2.51 1.34 0.65
CA PHE A 58 3.01 0.42 1.68
C PHE A 58 3.35 1.15 2.97
N LEU A 59 4.04 2.29 2.89
CA LEU A 59 4.40 3.09 4.06
C LEU A 59 3.15 3.64 4.77
N ALA A 60 2.17 4.14 4.04
CA ALA A 60 0.90 4.59 4.60
C ALA A 60 0.18 3.45 5.35
N GLY A 61 0.09 2.25 4.76
CA GLY A 61 -0.50 1.09 5.38
C GLY A 61 0.25 0.64 6.65
N LEU A 62 1.56 0.50 6.57
CA LEU A 62 2.41 0.02 7.67
C LEU A 62 2.42 0.98 8.86
N PHE A 63 2.56 2.28 8.64
CA PHE A 63 2.75 3.25 9.72
C PHE A 63 1.45 3.91 10.18
N LEU A 64 0.58 4.30 9.28
CA LEU A 64 -0.66 5.00 9.60
C LEU A 64 -1.87 4.05 9.75
N GLY A 65 -1.75 2.82 9.27
CA GLY A 65 -2.76 1.76 9.42
C GLY A 65 -3.55 1.48 8.15
N PRO A 66 -4.43 0.42 8.17
CA PRO A 66 -5.08 -0.09 6.98
C PRO A 66 -5.99 0.94 6.28
N ALA A 67 -6.77 1.70 7.05
CA ALA A 67 -7.63 2.74 6.50
C ALA A 67 -6.83 3.83 5.75
N SER A 68 -5.69 4.24 6.33
CA SER A 68 -4.79 5.22 5.71
C SER A 68 -4.17 4.69 4.42
N GLY A 69 -3.77 3.42 4.40
CA GLY A 69 -3.24 2.76 3.21
C GLY A 69 -4.26 2.70 2.07
N VAL A 70 -5.52 2.36 2.39
CA VAL A 70 -6.63 2.35 1.43
C VAL A 70 -6.89 3.74 0.85
N ILE A 71 -6.92 4.78 1.70
CA ILE A 71 -7.15 6.17 1.26
C ILE A 71 -6.02 6.63 0.35
N VAL A 72 -4.76 6.43 0.75
CA VAL A 72 -3.60 6.84 -0.06
C VAL A 72 -3.57 6.07 -1.38
N GLY A 73 -3.81 4.75 -1.37
CA GLY A 73 -3.87 3.94 -2.59
C GLY A 73 -4.96 4.39 -3.56
N GLY A 74 -6.17 4.61 -3.05
CA GLY A 74 -7.30 5.08 -3.85
C GLY A 74 -7.08 6.48 -4.43
N LEU A 75 -6.68 7.44 -3.58
CA LEU A 75 -6.43 8.81 -4.03
C LEU A 75 -5.25 8.90 -5.00
N ALA A 76 -4.17 8.17 -4.75
CA ALA A 76 -3.00 8.16 -5.63
C ALA A 76 -3.35 7.64 -7.03
N ASP A 77 -4.17 6.60 -7.14
CA ASP A 77 -4.58 6.04 -8.42
C ASP A 77 -5.56 6.96 -9.16
N VAL A 78 -6.62 7.44 -8.48
CA VAL A 78 -7.61 8.34 -9.07
C VAL A 78 -6.98 9.64 -9.54
N LEU A 79 -6.22 10.32 -8.66
CA LEU A 79 -5.55 11.58 -9.00
C LEU A 79 -4.44 11.35 -10.04
N GLY A 80 -3.70 10.24 -9.93
CA GLY A 80 -2.69 9.87 -10.89
C GLY A 80 -3.27 9.62 -12.28
N ALA A 81 -4.40 8.94 -12.41
CA ALA A 81 -5.08 8.70 -13.68
C ALA A 81 -5.59 10.02 -14.30
N THR A 82 -6.26 10.86 -13.51
CA THR A 82 -6.79 12.16 -13.98
C THR A 82 -5.69 13.11 -14.44
N LEU A 83 -4.58 13.20 -13.69
CA LEU A 83 -3.43 14.05 -14.05
C LEU A 83 -2.70 13.57 -15.31
N SER A 84 -2.78 12.29 -15.65
CA SER A 84 -2.11 11.73 -16.83
C SER A 84 -3.00 11.65 -18.07
N GLY A 85 -4.26 12.08 -17.97
CA GLY A 85 -5.21 11.96 -19.08
C GLY A 85 -5.53 10.51 -19.51
N VAL A 86 -5.21 9.53 -18.64
CA VAL A 86 -5.51 8.12 -18.90
C VAL A 86 -6.94 7.84 -18.47
N VAL A 87 -7.64 7.00 -19.25
CA VAL A 87 -9.00 6.60 -18.90
C VAL A 87 -9.01 5.94 -17.52
N TYR A 88 -9.85 6.47 -16.63
CA TYR A 88 -10.01 5.94 -15.29
C TYR A 88 -10.63 4.55 -15.31
N CYS A 89 -10.00 3.59 -14.66
CA CYS A 89 -10.47 2.21 -14.55
C CYS A 89 -10.69 1.84 -13.07
N PRO A 90 -11.92 1.81 -12.57
CA PRO A 90 -12.22 1.50 -11.16
C PRO A 90 -11.60 0.20 -10.61
N PRO A 91 -11.52 -0.89 -11.38
CA PRO A 91 -10.86 -2.11 -10.91
C PRO A 91 -9.37 -1.95 -10.57
N LEU A 92 -8.66 -1.05 -11.24
CA LEU A 92 -7.24 -0.79 -10.98
C LEU A 92 -7.06 -0.01 -9.67
N THR A 93 -7.98 0.91 -9.40
CA THR A 93 -8.02 1.62 -8.12
C THR A 93 -8.24 0.66 -6.94
N LEU A 94 -9.13 -0.32 -7.11
CA LEU A 94 -9.34 -1.36 -6.10
C LEU A 94 -8.04 -2.15 -5.81
N ALA A 95 -7.22 -2.43 -6.83
CA ALA A 95 -5.92 -3.06 -6.64
C ALA A 95 -4.99 -2.20 -5.76
N ALA A 96 -4.90 -0.91 -6.01
CA ALA A 96 -4.09 0.02 -5.21
C ALA A 96 -4.58 0.14 -3.76
N MET A 97 -5.90 0.20 -3.56
CA MET A 97 -6.52 0.17 -2.24
C MET A 97 -6.21 -1.14 -1.50
N PHE A 98 -6.25 -2.27 -2.19
CA PHE A 98 -5.98 -3.58 -1.64
C PHE A 98 -4.52 -3.74 -1.18
N ILE A 99 -3.56 -3.18 -1.92
CA ILE A 99 -2.15 -3.11 -1.52
C ILE A 99 -2.01 -2.36 -0.19
N GLY A 100 -2.63 -1.18 -0.07
CA GLY A 100 -2.61 -0.39 1.16
C GLY A 100 -3.28 -1.09 2.34
N LEU A 101 -4.40 -1.80 2.09
CA LEU A 101 -5.10 -2.60 3.08
C LEU A 101 -4.22 -3.74 3.62
N LEU A 102 -3.62 -4.53 2.74
CA LEU A 102 -2.73 -5.65 3.12
C LEU A 102 -1.53 -5.16 3.94
N ALA A 103 -0.90 -4.07 3.52
CA ALA A 103 0.20 -3.47 4.27
C ALA A 103 -0.24 -3.08 5.69
N GLY A 104 -1.42 -2.51 5.83
CA GLY A 104 -1.98 -2.12 7.11
C GLY A 104 -2.39 -3.28 8.01
N LEU A 105 -2.93 -4.36 7.45
CA LEU A 105 -3.29 -5.57 8.19
C LEU A 105 -2.05 -6.30 8.72
N LEU A 106 -1.02 -6.43 7.88
CA LEU A 106 0.22 -7.12 8.22
C LEU A 106 1.23 -6.25 8.99
N ARG A 107 0.88 -4.97 9.28
CA ARG A 107 1.76 -4.03 9.98
C ARG A 107 2.32 -4.57 11.29
N ARG A 108 1.49 -5.23 12.12
CA ARG A 108 1.92 -5.78 13.42
C ARG A 108 2.98 -6.86 13.24
N TRP A 109 2.84 -7.69 12.23
CA TRP A 109 3.77 -8.77 11.94
C TRP A 109 5.11 -8.26 11.41
N VAL A 110 5.10 -7.24 10.55
CA VAL A 110 6.32 -6.64 9.97
C VAL A 110 7.04 -5.75 10.99
N LEU A 111 6.29 -4.91 11.75
CA LEU A 111 6.87 -3.93 12.67
C LEU A 111 7.34 -4.55 14.00
N ALA A 112 6.80 -5.69 14.42
CA ALA A 112 7.19 -6.34 15.68
C ALA A 112 8.67 -6.76 15.70
N LYS A 113 9.14 -7.36 14.60
CA LYS A 113 10.56 -7.69 14.40
C LYS A 113 10.89 -7.41 12.94
N PRO A 114 11.45 -6.23 12.61
CA PRO A 114 11.74 -5.86 11.25
C PRO A 114 12.81 -6.79 10.66
N SER A 115 12.44 -7.57 9.67
CA SER A 115 13.30 -8.48 8.94
C SER A 115 13.09 -8.28 7.45
N PHE A 116 14.15 -8.42 6.66
CA PHE A 116 14.06 -8.34 5.21
C PHE A 116 13.03 -9.32 4.65
N TRP A 117 13.06 -10.58 5.09
CA TRP A 117 12.14 -11.63 4.62
C TRP A 117 10.67 -11.31 4.87
N LYS A 118 10.34 -10.67 6.00
CA LYS A 118 8.96 -10.26 6.30
C LYS A 118 8.50 -9.10 5.43
N SER A 119 9.38 -8.12 5.20
CA SER A 119 9.07 -7.00 4.33
C SER A 119 8.90 -7.47 2.89
N TRP A 120 9.79 -8.34 2.42
CA TRP A 120 9.68 -8.92 1.09
C TRP A 120 8.45 -9.82 0.94
N SER A 121 8.13 -10.69 1.88
CA SER A 121 6.91 -11.51 1.78
C SER A 121 5.63 -10.67 1.80
N LEU A 122 5.61 -9.52 2.50
CA LEU A 122 4.50 -8.58 2.42
C LEU A 122 4.35 -8.00 1.02
N THR A 123 5.44 -7.44 0.44
CA THR A 123 5.40 -6.84 -0.89
C THR A 123 5.10 -7.89 -1.95
N LEU A 124 5.71 -9.07 -1.86
CA LEU A 124 5.44 -10.18 -2.77
C LEU A 124 3.96 -10.61 -2.73
N LEU A 125 3.40 -10.80 -1.54
CA LEU A 125 1.98 -11.17 -1.38
C LEU A 125 1.05 -10.11 -1.99
N ALA A 126 1.32 -8.84 -1.73
CA ALA A 126 0.54 -7.73 -2.27
C ALA A 126 0.64 -7.65 -3.81
N ASP A 127 1.84 -7.80 -4.36
CA ASP A 127 2.05 -7.77 -5.81
C ASP A 127 1.43 -8.98 -6.51
N VAL A 128 1.52 -10.18 -5.92
CA VAL A 128 0.88 -11.38 -6.48
C VAL A 128 -0.63 -11.22 -6.52
N LEU A 129 -1.25 -10.80 -5.43
CA LEU A 129 -2.70 -10.69 -5.36
C LEU A 129 -3.24 -9.51 -6.17
N ALA A 130 -2.66 -8.31 -6.00
CA ALA A 130 -3.19 -7.10 -6.60
C ALA A 130 -2.72 -6.89 -8.06
N LYS A 131 -1.44 -7.15 -8.35
CA LYS A 131 -0.89 -6.87 -9.68
C LYS A 131 -0.89 -8.09 -10.61
N MET A 132 -0.44 -9.25 -10.11
CA MET A 132 -0.38 -10.44 -10.96
C MET A 132 -1.78 -11.00 -11.24
N LEU A 133 -2.60 -11.23 -10.21
CA LEU A 133 -3.90 -11.85 -10.41
C LEU A 133 -4.95 -10.81 -10.82
N TRP A 134 -5.22 -9.85 -9.94
CA TRP A 134 -6.32 -8.91 -10.13
C TRP A 134 -6.12 -7.99 -11.35
N THR A 135 -4.98 -7.29 -11.42
CA THR A 135 -4.72 -6.34 -12.52
C THR A 135 -4.58 -7.07 -13.87
N THR A 136 -3.94 -8.26 -13.90
CA THR A 136 -3.81 -9.03 -15.15
C THR A 136 -5.16 -9.50 -15.66
N TYR A 137 -6.03 -9.99 -14.78
CA TYR A 137 -7.39 -10.38 -15.15
C TYR A 137 -8.16 -9.21 -15.80
N TRP A 138 -8.17 -8.04 -15.16
CA TRP A 138 -8.88 -6.88 -15.70
C TRP A 138 -8.27 -6.33 -16.98
N LEU A 139 -6.95 -6.38 -17.13
CA LEU A 139 -6.29 -6.01 -18.38
C LEU A 139 -6.65 -6.95 -19.53
N THR A 140 -6.77 -8.24 -19.25
CA THR A 140 -7.26 -9.23 -20.24
C THR A 140 -8.67 -8.90 -20.69
N VAL A 141 -9.56 -8.54 -19.76
CA VAL A 141 -10.94 -8.16 -20.06
C VAL A 141 -11.01 -6.85 -20.88
N LEU A 142 -10.18 -5.86 -20.52
CA LEU A 142 -10.20 -4.53 -21.16
C LEU A 142 -9.56 -4.50 -22.53
N TYR A 143 -8.43 -5.22 -22.70
CA TYR A 143 -7.63 -5.16 -23.93
C TYR A 143 -7.75 -6.42 -24.81
N GLY A 144 -8.53 -7.42 -24.40
CA GLY A 144 -8.68 -8.68 -25.14
C GLY A 144 -7.40 -9.49 -25.28
N THR A 145 -6.38 -9.24 -24.44
CA THR A 145 -5.09 -9.94 -24.51
C THR A 145 -5.20 -11.31 -23.82
N ALA A 146 -4.42 -12.29 -24.30
CA ALA A 146 -4.42 -13.61 -23.69
C ALA A 146 -3.82 -13.57 -22.28
N PHE A 147 -4.53 -14.14 -21.29
CA PHE A 147 -4.16 -14.10 -19.87
C PHE A 147 -2.82 -14.79 -19.59
N LEU A 148 -2.62 -16.01 -20.12
CA LEU A 148 -1.43 -16.82 -19.84
C LEU A 148 -0.11 -16.19 -20.35
N PRO A 149 0.00 -15.72 -21.59
CA PRO A 149 1.21 -15.05 -22.06
C PRO A 149 1.53 -13.78 -21.29
N LEU A 150 0.50 -12.98 -20.95
CA LEU A 150 0.67 -11.76 -20.16
C LEU A 150 1.17 -12.08 -18.74
N LEU A 151 0.62 -13.12 -18.11
CA LEU A 151 1.03 -13.58 -16.79
C LEU A 151 2.48 -14.09 -16.82
N ALA A 152 2.85 -14.91 -17.82
CA ALA A 152 4.20 -15.48 -17.93
C ALA A 152 5.30 -14.41 -17.98
N VAL A 153 5.05 -13.29 -18.64
CA VAL A 153 6.01 -12.17 -18.70
C VAL A 153 5.99 -11.34 -17.41
N ARG A 154 4.84 -11.21 -16.76
CA ARG A 154 4.68 -10.43 -15.53
C ARG A 154 5.28 -11.09 -14.31
N VAL A 155 5.21 -12.42 -14.20
CA VAL A 155 5.72 -13.17 -13.03
C VAL A 155 7.19 -12.83 -12.73
N PRO A 156 8.17 -13.03 -13.65
CA PRO A 156 9.56 -12.73 -13.36
C PRO A 156 9.79 -11.23 -13.08
N LEU A 157 9.06 -10.36 -13.79
CA LEU A 157 9.18 -8.92 -13.60
C LEU A 157 8.77 -8.49 -12.19
N TYR A 158 7.58 -8.89 -11.73
CA TYR A 158 7.10 -8.50 -10.40
C TYR A 158 7.83 -9.20 -9.26
N LEU A 159 8.46 -10.35 -9.48
CA LEU A 159 9.38 -10.94 -8.51
C LEU A 159 10.59 -10.04 -8.25
N VAL A 160 11.19 -9.48 -9.31
CA VAL A 160 12.31 -8.54 -9.19
C VAL A 160 11.84 -7.23 -8.55
N VAL A 161 10.70 -6.68 -8.99
CA VAL A 161 10.13 -5.44 -8.43
C VAL A 161 9.83 -5.60 -6.94
N SER A 162 9.19 -6.71 -6.53
CA SER A 162 8.88 -6.98 -5.13
C SER A 162 10.11 -7.11 -4.24
N LEU A 163 11.24 -7.63 -4.78
CA LEU A 163 12.52 -7.66 -4.07
C LEU A 163 13.03 -6.24 -3.79
N VAL A 164 13.01 -5.37 -4.80
CA VAL A 164 13.45 -3.98 -4.67
C VAL A 164 12.54 -3.23 -3.69
N GLU A 165 11.22 -3.33 -3.87
CA GLU A 165 10.24 -2.70 -2.98
C GLU A 165 10.39 -3.22 -1.54
N GLY A 166 10.54 -4.55 -1.35
CA GLY A 166 10.75 -5.17 -0.05
C GLY A 166 12.04 -4.71 0.63
N PHE A 167 13.12 -4.54 -0.14
CA PHE A 167 14.39 -4.00 0.36
C PHE A 167 14.25 -2.54 0.81
N VAL A 168 13.62 -1.70 0.00
CA VAL A 168 13.38 -0.29 0.33
C VAL A 168 12.49 -0.16 1.57
N VAL A 169 11.38 -0.91 1.62
CA VAL A 169 10.49 -0.94 2.80
C VAL A 169 11.24 -1.39 4.05
N PHE A 170 12.05 -2.46 3.96
CA PHE A 170 12.88 -2.92 5.08
C PHE A 170 13.85 -1.86 5.58
N ARG A 171 14.56 -1.19 4.66
CA ARG A 171 15.52 -0.12 5.01
C ARG A 171 14.82 1.05 5.68
N LEU A 172 13.66 1.47 5.19
CA LEU A 172 12.87 2.56 5.76
C LEU A 172 12.31 2.19 7.15
N VAL A 173 11.81 0.97 7.32
CA VAL A 173 11.32 0.48 8.63
C VAL A 173 12.47 0.38 9.64
N LYS A 174 13.65 -0.11 9.21
CA LYS A 174 14.82 -0.27 10.09
C LYS A 174 15.47 1.05 10.45
N SER A 175 15.53 2.02 9.53
CA SER A 175 16.21 3.31 9.75
C SER A 175 15.55 4.15 10.85
N GLY A 176 14.34 3.81 11.28
CA GLY A 176 13.60 4.54 12.32
C GLY A 176 13.27 6.00 11.96
N ALA A 177 13.74 6.50 10.81
CA ALA A 177 13.47 7.87 10.36
C ALA A 177 11.95 8.12 10.27
N PHE A 178 11.24 7.18 9.67
CA PHE A 178 9.79 7.25 9.54
C PHE A 178 9.08 6.99 10.89
N ARG A 179 9.69 6.18 11.77
CA ARG A 179 9.18 5.96 13.14
C ARG A 179 9.15 7.25 13.95
N ARG A 180 10.19 8.08 13.87
CA ARG A 180 10.24 9.40 14.52
C ARG A 180 9.19 10.35 13.96
N PHE A 181 8.93 10.29 12.66
CA PHE A 181 7.86 11.06 12.01
C PHE A 181 6.46 10.62 12.46
N CYS A 182 6.25 9.32 12.68
CA CYS A 182 4.97 8.75 13.14
C CYS A 182 4.84 8.69 14.67
N GLN A 183 5.91 8.79 15.45
CA GLN A 183 5.89 8.83 16.92
C GLN A 183 5.22 10.09 17.49
N LEU A 184 4.84 11.02 16.66
CA LEU A 184 3.90 12.08 17.03
C LEU A 184 2.48 11.58 17.32
N GLN A 185 2.25 10.25 17.24
CA GLN A 185 1.04 9.61 17.75
C GLN A 185 1.40 8.48 18.74
N PRO A 186 1.10 8.65 20.03
CA PRO A 186 1.12 7.54 20.96
C PRO A 186 0.15 6.48 20.44
N LEU A 187 0.65 5.25 20.27
CA LEU A 187 -0.23 4.07 20.15
C LEU A 187 -1.21 4.16 21.33
N PRO A 188 -2.50 3.87 21.17
CA PRO A 188 -3.40 3.81 22.28
C PRO A 188 -2.77 2.85 23.30
N GLN A 189 -2.36 3.40 24.45
CA GLN A 189 -1.85 2.62 25.55
C GLN A 189 -2.98 1.66 25.92
N THR A 190 -2.70 0.37 25.89
CA THR A 190 -3.55 -0.62 26.52
C THR A 190 -3.76 -0.14 27.95
N VAL A 191 -5.00 0.22 28.26
CA VAL A 191 -5.41 0.58 29.62
C VAL A 191 -4.86 -0.50 30.55
N PRO A 192 -4.03 -0.18 31.55
CA PRO A 192 -3.62 -1.18 32.51
C PRO A 192 -4.89 -1.70 33.16
N SER A 193 -5.07 -3.01 33.15
CA SER A 193 -6.12 -3.69 33.89
C SER A 193 -5.93 -3.32 35.37
N THR A 194 -6.72 -2.38 35.88
CA THR A 194 -6.88 -2.19 37.31
C THR A 194 -7.48 -3.47 37.88
N SER A 195 -6.61 -4.35 38.33
CA SER A 195 -6.98 -5.38 39.32
C SER A 195 -7.43 -4.68 40.58
N LYS A 196 -8.69 -4.77 40.92
CA LYS A 196 -9.24 -4.83 42.26
C LYS A 196 -10.37 -5.84 42.27
#